data_6c7e54993863ae3aa78833402a1cc1cb
#
_entry.id   6c7e54993863ae3aa78833402a1cc1cb
#
_cell.length_a   1.000
_cell.length_b   1.000
_cell.length_c   1.000
_cell.angle_alpha   90.00
_cell.angle_beta   90.00
_cell.angle_gamma   90.00
#
_symmetry.space_group_name_H-M   'P 1'
#
loop_
_entity.id
_entity.type
_entity.pdbx_description
1 polymer ?
#
loop_
_entity_poly.entity_id
_entity_poly.type
_entity_poly.pdbx_seq_one_letter_code
_entity_poly.pdbx_strand_id
1 'polypeptide(L)'
;INNKNTNEKYLPGVKLSKTLRASSNIDQVVDGAEFIVLGVPSQQIRSVCSDIADKIGPDQVLVNVAKGIEKNTSKRLSQVCSEVLPQNPYCMLSGPSHAEEVSRKMPTTLVAASENLDISQGVQDLFMNEYLRVYTNTDMVGVELGGTTKNIIAFGAGILDGMGYGDNSKAALMTRGIAEISRFGVALGADISTFSGLS
;
A
#
# COMPACT_ATOMS: atom_id res chain seq x y z
N ILE A 1 -17.99 -1.30 -15.11
CA ILE A 1 -17.17 -2.49 -14.84
C ILE A 1 -17.95 -3.73 -15.19
N ASN A 2 -19.07 -4.02 -14.53
CA ASN A 2 -19.79 -5.30 -14.62
C ASN A 2 -20.22 -5.71 -16.05
N ASN A 3 -20.59 -4.76 -16.90
CA ASN A 3 -21.09 -5.06 -18.25
C ASN A 3 -19.98 -5.22 -19.31
N LYS A 4 -18.87 -4.49 -19.15
CA LYS A 4 -17.80 -4.43 -20.16
C LYS A 4 -16.49 -5.08 -19.70
N ASN A 5 -16.36 -5.40 -18.41
CA ASN A 5 -15.14 -5.85 -17.76
C ASN A 5 -13.95 -4.91 -18.04
N THR A 6 -14.19 -3.60 -17.98
CA THR A 6 -13.19 -2.55 -18.14
C THR A 6 -13.43 -1.42 -17.15
N ASN A 7 -12.37 -0.68 -16.81
CA ASN A 7 -12.43 0.56 -16.04
C ASN A 7 -11.78 1.69 -16.86
N GLU A 8 -12.45 2.09 -17.93
CA GLU A 8 -11.91 3.06 -18.90
C GLU A 8 -11.55 4.42 -18.30
N LYS A 9 -12.18 4.78 -17.17
CA LYS A 9 -11.92 6.06 -16.52
C LYS A 9 -10.54 6.09 -15.82
N TYR A 10 -10.17 5.00 -15.15
CA TYR A 10 -8.98 4.97 -14.28
C TYR A 10 -7.91 3.97 -14.75
N LEU A 11 -8.27 3.06 -15.64
CA LEU A 11 -7.35 2.04 -16.17
C LEU A 11 -7.73 1.73 -17.64
N PRO A 12 -7.56 2.71 -18.54
CA PRO A 12 -7.98 2.58 -19.94
C PRO A 12 -7.22 1.47 -20.66
N GLY A 13 -7.95 0.75 -21.52
CA GLY A 13 -7.39 -0.30 -22.36
C GLY A 13 -7.06 -1.61 -21.64
N VAL A 14 -7.37 -1.74 -20.35
CA VAL A 14 -7.16 -2.98 -19.59
C VAL A 14 -8.45 -3.77 -19.45
N LYS A 15 -8.37 -5.06 -19.76
CA LYS A 15 -9.46 -6.01 -19.58
C LYS A 15 -9.41 -6.59 -18.18
N LEU A 16 -10.47 -6.38 -17.42
CA LEU A 16 -10.62 -6.91 -16.06
C LEU A 16 -11.13 -8.37 -16.09
N SER A 17 -10.89 -9.11 -15.03
CA SER A 17 -11.42 -10.48 -14.89
C SER A 17 -12.95 -10.49 -15.01
N LYS A 18 -13.48 -11.52 -15.67
CA LYS A 18 -14.92 -11.75 -15.75
C LYS A 18 -15.56 -12.13 -14.40
N THR A 19 -14.75 -12.56 -13.44
CA THR A 19 -15.20 -12.89 -12.08
C THR A 19 -15.31 -11.66 -11.19
N LEU A 20 -14.63 -10.55 -11.56
CA LEU A 20 -14.71 -9.30 -10.81
C LEU A 20 -16.14 -8.74 -10.85
N ARG A 21 -16.66 -8.41 -9.68
CA ARG A 21 -17.94 -7.72 -9.52
C ARG A 21 -17.73 -6.37 -8.84
N ALA A 22 -18.42 -5.36 -9.28
CA ALA A 22 -18.43 -4.04 -8.68
C ALA A 22 -19.82 -3.74 -8.12
N SER A 23 -19.87 -3.25 -6.88
CA SER A 23 -21.10 -2.79 -6.22
C SER A 23 -20.85 -1.41 -5.60
N SER A 24 -21.87 -0.58 -5.56
CA SER A 24 -21.90 0.65 -4.76
C SER A 24 -22.45 0.41 -3.35
N ASN A 25 -22.93 -0.79 -3.06
CA ASN A 25 -23.37 -1.19 -1.72
C ASN A 25 -22.20 -1.86 -1.00
N ILE A 26 -21.70 -1.21 0.04
CA ILE A 26 -20.54 -1.67 0.81
C ILE A 26 -20.82 -2.98 1.55
N ASP A 27 -22.05 -3.20 2.01
CA ASP A 27 -22.45 -4.45 2.70
C ASP A 27 -22.21 -5.66 1.79
N GLN A 28 -22.58 -5.55 0.50
CA GLN A 28 -22.36 -6.61 -0.49
C GLN A 28 -20.89 -6.83 -0.84
N VAL A 29 -20.03 -5.82 -0.60
CA VAL A 29 -18.60 -5.91 -0.92
C VAL A 29 -17.84 -6.62 0.20
N VAL A 30 -18.22 -6.36 1.46
CA VAL A 30 -17.51 -6.91 2.63
C VAL A 30 -18.11 -8.22 3.15
N ASP A 31 -19.32 -8.57 2.74
CA ASP A 31 -20.01 -9.79 3.16
C ASP A 31 -19.25 -11.04 2.73
N GLY A 32 -18.90 -11.89 3.68
CA GLY A 32 -18.16 -13.13 3.48
C GLY A 32 -16.71 -12.94 2.99
N ALA A 33 -16.18 -11.72 2.95
CA ALA A 33 -14.80 -11.47 2.54
C ALA A 33 -13.83 -11.94 3.65
N GLU A 34 -12.83 -12.73 3.30
CA GLU A 34 -11.73 -13.09 4.19
C GLU A 34 -10.69 -11.96 4.25
N PHE A 35 -10.42 -11.32 3.12
CA PHE A 35 -9.51 -10.18 3.00
C PHE A 35 -10.25 -8.96 2.43
N ILE A 36 -10.09 -7.82 3.07
CA ILE A 36 -10.66 -6.54 2.66
C ILE A 36 -9.53 -5.61 2.23
N VAL A 37 -9.43 -5.34 0.92
CA VAL A 37 -8.38 -4.50 0.36
C VAL A 37 -8.79 -3.03 0.40
N LEU A 38 -8.08 -2.22 1.18
CA LEU A 38 -8.28 -0.77 1.30
C LEU A 38 -7.53 -0.04 0.18
N GLY A 39 -8.16 0.08 -0.99
CA GLY A 39 -7.62 0.72 -2.19
C GLY A 39 -8.15 2.13 -2.42
N VAL A 40 -8.28 2.92 -1.37
CA VAL A 40 -8.78 4.30 -1.39
C VAL A 40 -7.67 5.30 -1.05
N PRO A 41 -7.83 6.61 -1.35
CA PRO A 41 -6.85 7.62 -0.92
C PRO A 41 -6.61 7.57 0.59
N SER A 42 -5.36 7.77 1.02
CA SER A 42 -4.95 7.67 2.43
C SER A 42 -5.82 8.49 3.39
N GLN A 43 -6.28 9.66 2.96
CA GLN A 43 -7.12 10.55 3.77
C GLN A 43 -8.59 10.04 3.91
N GLN A 44 -8.97 9.00 3.19
CA GLN A 44 -10.29 8.39 3.27
C GLN A 44 -10.31 7.09 4.11
N ILE A 45 -9.15 6.60 4.52
CA ILE A 45 -9.03 5.31 5.25
C ILE A 45 -9.91 5.31 6.50
N ARG A 46 -9.84 6.35 7.34
CA ARG A 46 -10.66 6.43 8.55
C ARG A 46 -12.16 6.36 8.25
N SER A 47 -12.61 7.14 7.28
CA SER A 47 -14.03 7.15 6.88
C SER A 47 -14.47 5.77 6.41
N VAL A 48 -13.71 5.15 5.51
CA VAL A 48 -14.03 3.81 4.97
C VAL A 48 -14.01 2.75 6.08
N CYS A 49 -13.03 2.77 6.98
CA CYS A 49 -13.01 1.88 8.14
C CYS A 49 -14.24 2.08 9.03
N SER A 50 -14.67 3.33 9.25
CA SER A 50 -15.89 3.62 10.02
C SER A 50 -17.16 3.11 9.32
N ASP A 51 -17.22 3.22 8.00
CA ASP A 51 -18.38 2.77 7.20
C ASP A 51 -18.54 1.24 7.20
N ILE A 52 -17.46 0.48 7.47
CA ILE A 52 -17.50 -0.98 7.52
C ILE A 52 -17.46 -1.56 8.95
N ALA A 53 -17.30 -0.73 9.98
CA ALA A 53 -17.01 -1.20 11.34
C ALA A 53 -18.12 -2.09 11.95
N ASP A 54 -19.37 -1.83 11.61
CA ASP A 54 -20.53 -2.62 12.05
C ASP A 54 -20.91 -3.76 11.08
N LYS A 55 -20.14 -3.96 10.02
CA LYS A 55 -20.45 -4.88 8.91
C LYS A 55 -19.45 -6.03 8.77
N ILE A 56 -18.31 -5.92 9.44
CA ILE A 56 -17.23 -6.93 9.36
C ILE A 56 -16.99 -7.60 10.71
N GLY A 57 -16.57 -8.85 10.64
CA GLY A 57 -16.17 -9.61 11.83
C GLY A 57 -14.68 -9.44 12.16
N PRO A 58 -14.25 -9.87 13.36
CA PRO A 58 -12.87 -9.68 13.83
C PRO A 58 -11.83 -10.51 13.06
N ASP A 59 -12.23 -11.56 12.37
CA ASP A 59 -11.31 -12.44 11.64
C ASP A 59 -10.99 -11.93 10.22
N GLN A 60 -11.72 -10.91 9.73
CA GLN A 60 -11.48 -10.36 8.41
C GLN A 60 -10.22 -9.49 8.39
N VAL A 61 -9.30 -9.80 7.50
CA VAL A 61 -7.99 -9.15 7.39
C VAL A 61 -8.09 -7.88 6.57
N LEU A 62 -7.63 -6.77 7.13
CA LEU A 62 -7.51 -5.50 6.40
C LEU A 62 -6.17 -5.46 5.66
N VAL A 63 -6.20 -5.40 4.34
CA VAL A 63 -5.01 -5.25 3.49
C VAL A 63 -4.97 -3.83 2.94
N ASN A 64 -4.08 -3.00 3.47
CA ASN A 64 -3.96 -1.62 3.01
C ASN A 64 -2.92 -1.49 1.91
N VAL A 65 -3.31 -0.89 0.78
CA VAL A 65 -2.41 -0.56 -0.34
C VAL A 65 -2.18 0.95 -0.48
N ALA A 66 -2.88 1.77 0.32
CA ALA A 66 -2.72 3.21 0.32
C ALA A 66 -1.43 3.63 1.04
N LYS A 67 -0.72 4.59 0.48
CA LYS A 67 0.51 5.17 1.06
C LYS A 67 0.21 6.55 1.61
N GLY A 68 0.68 6.82 2.82
CA GLY A 68 0.50 8.13 3.43
C GLY A 68 0.34 8.10 4.95
N ILE A 69 0.19 9.31 5.49
CA ILE A 69 -0.06 9.61 6.91
C ILE A 69 -1.36 10.42 6.97
N GLU A 70 -2.19 10.17 7.97
CA GLU A 70 -3.42 10.94 8.17
C GLU A 70 -3.09 12.40 8.54
N LYS A 71 -3.62 13.36 7.79
CA LYS A 71 -3.19 14.76 7.82
C LYS A 71 -3.34 15.44 9.18
N ASN A 72 -4.47 15.24 9.86
CA ASN A 72 -4.78 16.00 11.08
C ASN A 72 -4.20 15.38 12.36
N THR A 73 -3.89 14.09 12.34
CA THR A 73 -3.43 13.33 13.50
C THR A 73 -1.96 12.94 13.39
N SER A 74 -1.37 13.04 12.19
CA SER A 74 -0.04 12.52 11.85
C SER A 74 0.13 11.02 12.13
N LYS A 75 -0.98 10.26 12.17
CA LYS A 75 -0.97 8.81 12.40
C LYS A 75 -0.68 8.05 11.13
N ARG A 76 0.08 6.96 11.26
CA ARG A 76 0.22 5.95 10.22
C ARG A 76 -1.14 5.28 9.96
N LEU A 77 -1.37 4.77 8.76
CA LEU A 77 -2.67 4.19 8.39
C LEU A 77 -2.99 2.93 9.20
N SER A 78 -1.99 2.15 9.61
CA SER A 78 -2.18 1.04 10.55
C SER A 78 -2.75 1.50 11.90
N GLN A 79 -2.25 2.62 12.43
CA GLN A 79 -2.77 3.20 13.68
C GLN A 79 -4.20 3.70 13.52
N VAL A 80 -4.51 4.29 12.35
CA VAL A 80 -5.88 4.72 12.02
C VAL A 80 -6.84 3.52 11.96
N CYS A 81 -6.42 2.43 11.30
CA CYS A 81 -7.22 1.21 11.23
C CYS A 81 -7.42 0.59 12.62
N SER A 82 -6.35 0.49 13.43
CA SER A 82 -6.42 -0.07 14.79
C SER A 82 -7.32 0.75 15.74
N GLU A 83 -7.45 2.07 15.54
CA GLU A 83 -8.38 2.89 16.32
C GLU A 83 -9.85 2.62 16.00
N VAL A 84 -10.15 2.37 14.73
CA VAL A 84 -11.53 2.20 14.27
C VAL A 84 -11.94 0.73 14.29
N LEU A 85 -11.02 -0.16 13.99
CA LEU A 85 -11.22 -1.61 13.84
C LEU A 85 -10.16 -2.38 14.66
N PRO A 86 -10.19 -2.25 16.01
CA PRO A 86 -9.12 -2.74 16.89
C PRO A 86 -8.98 -4.26 16.92
N GLN A 87 -9.99 -5.01 16.50
CA GLN A 87 -9.98 -6.47 16.51
C GLN A 87 -9.55 -7.09 15.17
N ASN A 88 -9.51 -6.29 14.10
CA ASN A 88 -9.21 -6.81 12.78
C ASN A 88 -7.69 -6.88 12.54
N PRO A 89 -7.17 -8.03 12.08
CA PRO A 89 -5.79 -8.14 11.64
C PRO A 89 -5.52 -7.15 10.49
N TYR A 90 -4.31 -6.58 10.49
CA TYR A 90 -3.92 -5.60 9.48
C TYR A 90 -2.62 -6.02 8.79
N CYS A 91 -2.57 -5.81 7.48
CA CYS A 91 -1.38 -5.98 6.66
C CYS A 91 -1.21 -4.78 5.72
N MET A 92 -0.03 -4.20 5.70
CA MET A 92 0.37 -3.24 4.68
C MET A 92 0.95 -3.97 3.48
N LEU A 93 0.41 -3.73 2.28
CA LEU A 93 0.99 -4.21 1.03
C LEU A 93 1.59 -3.01 0.27
N SER A 94 2.91 -2.93 0.21
CA SER A 94 3.65 -1.79 -0.32
C SER A 94 4.75 -2.21 -1.28
N GLY A 95 5.25 -1.27 -2.06
CA GLY A 95 6.33 -1.44 -3.02
C GLY A 95 6.12 -0.60 -4.30
N PRO A 96 7.03 -0.68 -5.28
CA PRO A 96 6.89 -0.04 -6.58
C PRO A 96 5.83 -0.79 -7.41
N SER A 97 4.62 -0.25 -7.49
CA SER A 97 3.46 -0.93 -8.11
C SER A 97 2.53 0.06 -8.81
N HIS A 98 3.00 0.66 -9.91
CA HIS A 98 2.15 1.46 -10.77
C HIS A 98 1.05 0.59 -11.39
N ALA A 99 -0.20 1.04 -11.27
CA ALA A 99 -1.37 0.27 -11.70
C ALA A 99 -1.31 -0.13 -13.18
N GLU A 100 -0.78 0.76 -14.00
CA GLU A 100 -0.62 0.54 -15.45
C GLU A 100 0.36 -0.59 -15.76
N GLU A 101 1.44 -0.71 -15.00
CA GLU A 101 2.44 -1.77 -15.17
C GLU A 101 1.94 -3.10 -14.62
N VAL A 102 1.41 -3.09 -13.40
CA VAL A 102 0.85 -4.29 -12.75
C VAL A 102 -0.27 -4.88 -13.61
N SER A 103 -1.17 -4.03 -14.12
CA SER A 103 -2.29 -4.48 -14.96
C SER A 103 -1.87 -5.07 -16.31
N ARG A 104 -0.70 -4.68 -16.81
CA ARG A 104 -0.07 -5.23 -18.02
C ARG A 104 0.84 -6.43 -17.75
N LYS A 105 0.81 -6.94 -16.51
CA LYS A 105 1.60 -8.09 -16.08
C LYS A 105 3.12 -7.87 -16.17
N MET A 106 3.56 -6.63 -15.98
CA MET A 106 4.99 -6.35 -15.88
C MET A 106 5.54 -6.87 -14.55
N PRO A 107 6.76 -7.44 -14.53
CA PRO A 107 7.37 -7.94 -13.30
C PRO A 107 7.37 -6.87 -12.22
N THR A 108 6.75 -7.18 -11.09
CA THR A 108 6.55 -6.24 -9.98
C THR A 108 6.88 -6.94 -8.68
N THR A 109 7.46 -6.21 -7.74
CA THR A 109 7.82 -6.73 -6.42
C THR A 109 7.18 -5.88 -5.33
N LEU A 110 6.54 -6.55 -4.37
CA LEU A 110 5.88 -5.94 -3.21
C LEU A 110 6.36 -6.57 -1.89
N VAL A 111 6.04 -5.91 -0.80
CA VAL A 111 6.20 -6.40 0.57
C VAL A 111 4.84 -6.38 1.26
N ALA A 112 4.44 -7.51 1.82
CA ALA A 112 3.34 -7.66 2.75
C ALA A 112 3.91 -7.55 4.17
N ALA A 113 3.52 -6.52 4.91
CA ALA A 113 4.00 -6.29 6.26
C ALA A 113 2.88 -6.33 7.29
N SER A 114 3.05 -7.17 8.31
CA SER A 114 2.15 -7.29 9.45
C SER A 114 2.94 -7.67 10.69
N GLU A 115 2.50 -7.23 11.87
CA GLU A 115 3.09 -7.68 13.15
C GLU A 115 2.93 -9.19 13.36
N ASN A 116 1.92 -9.81 12.73
CA ASN A 116 1.73 -11.25 12.69
C ASN A 116 2.20 -11.80 11.33
N LEU A 117 3.20 -12.70 11.37
CA LEU A 117 3.79 -13.30 10.18
C LEU A 117 2.78 -14.13 9.37
N ASP A 118 1.87 -14.85 10.03
CA ASP A 118 0.85 -15.67 9.35
C ASP A 118 -0.08 -14.79 8.50
N ILE A 119 -0.41 -13.59 8.98
CA ILE A 119 -1.21 -12.61 8.21
C ILE A 119 -0.46 -12.13 6.97
N SER A 120 0.83 -11.80 7.12
CA SER A 120 1.62 -11.38 5.96
C SER A 120 1.85 -12.50 4.94
N GLN A 121 1.96 -13.75 5.40
CA GLN A 121 2.03 -14.93 4.53
C GLN A 121 0.71 -15.17 3.79
N GLY A 122 -0.42 -15.07 4.48
CA GLY A 122 -1.75 -15.17 3.84
C GLY A 122 -1.94 -14.11 2.75
N VAL A 123 -1.49 -12.87 2.99
CA VAL A 123 -1.51 -11.81 1.98
C VAL A 123 -0.50 -12.09 0.85
N GLN A 124 0.69 -12.62 1.16
CA GLN A 124 1.65 -13.07 0.16
C GLN A 124 1.02 -14.10 -0.78
N ASP A 125 0.39 -15.14 -0.23
CA ASP A 125 -0.22 -16.22 -1.01
C ASP A 125 -1.38 -15.71 -1.88
N LEU A 126 -2.16 -14.76 -1.36
CA LEU A 126 -3.28 -14.15 -2.09
C LEU A 126 -2.81 -13.36 -3.32
N PHE A 127 -1.73 -12.60 -3.19
CA PHE A 127 -1.30 -11.67 -4.25
C PHE A 127 -0.18 -12.22 -5.15
N MET A 128 0.62 -13.17 -4.67
CA MET A 128 1.76 -13.69 -5.43
C MET A 128 1.32 -14.46 -6.67
N ASN A 129 1.97 -14.17 -7.80
CA ASN A 129 1.75 -14.87 -9.06
C ASN A 129 3.00 -14.77 -9.96
N GLU A 130 2.92 -15.22 -11.19
CA GLU A 130 4.05 -15.24 -12.14
C GLU A 130 4.69 -13.86 -12.41
N TYR A 131 3.94 -12.77 -12.22
CA TYR A 131 4.36 -11.39 -12.51
C TYR A 131 4.51 -10.54 -11.25
N LEU A 132 3.93 -10.99 -10.15
CA LEU A 132 3.92 -10.25 -8.89
C LEU A 132 4.60 -11.07 -7.80
N ARG A 133 5.81 -10.67 -7.43
CA ARG A 133 6.55 -11.24 -6.31
C ARG A 133 6.21 -10.49 -5.04
N VAL A 134 5.77 -11.19 -4.00
CA VAL A 134 5.48 -10.61 -2.69
C VAL A 134 6.44 -11.20 -1.66
N TYR A 135 7.12 -10.35 -0.91
CA TYR A 135 7.93 -10.71 0.25
C TYR A 135 7.15 -10.42 1.53
N THR A 136 7.49 -11.07 2.62
CA THR A 136 6.90 -10.80 3.94
C THR A 136 7.87 -10.01 4.81
N ASN A 137 7.33 -9.16 5.70
CA ASN A 137 8.09 -8.42 6.70
C ASN A 137 7.25 -8.27 7.97
N THR A 138 7.90 -8.25 9.14
CA THR A 138 7.23 -7.97 10.42
C THR A 138 7.40 -6.52 10.86
N ASP A 139 8.31 -5.76 10.24
CA ASP A 139 8.47 -4.31 10.47
C ASP A 139 7.43 -3.51 9.68
N MET A 140 6.20 -3.51 10.17
CA MET A 140 5.10 -2.76 9.57
C MET A 140 5.38 -1.24 9.60
N VAL A 141 6.04 -0.75 10.65
CA VAL A 141 6.39 0.68 10.78
C VAL A 141 7.31 1.12 9.66
N GLY A 142 8.37 0.36 9.43
CA GLY A 142 9.35 0.65 8.38
C GLY A 142 8.75 0.60 6.99
N VAL A 143 7.94 -0.42 6.69
CA VAL A 143 7.29 -0.57 5.38
C VAL A 143 6.27 0.56 5.12
N GLU A 144 5.46 0.96 6.10
CA GLU A 144 4.55 2.10 5.96
C GLU A 144 5.28 3.42 5.73
N LEU A 145 6.31 3.69 6.55
CA LEU A 145 7.07 4.94 6.46
C LEU A 145 7.90 5.02 5.18
N GLY A 146 8.55 3.92 4.78
CA GLY A 146 9.29 3.84 3.53
C GLY A 146 8.38 4.12 2.34
N GLY A 147 7.24 3.44 2.25
CA GLY A 147 6.26 3.64 1.17
C GLY A 147 5.71 5.08 1.12
N THR A 148 5.54 5.71 2.28
CA THR A 148 5.01 7.08 2.39
C THR A 148 6.06 8.12 2.00
N THR A 149 7.28 8.00 2.52
CA THR A 149 8.31 9.04 2.40
C THR A 149 9.06 9.01 1.08
N LYS A 150 9.13 7.87 0.40
CA LYS A 150 9.73 7.75 -0.95
C LYS A 150 9.15 8.73 -1.96
N ASN A 151 7.88 9.05 -1.85
CA ASN A 151 7.22 9.99 -2.76
C ASN A 151 7.83 11.40 -2.70
N ILE A 152 8.35 11.82 -1.55
CA ILE A 152 9.04 13.10 -1.39
C ILE A 152 10.32 13.11 -2.23
N ILE A 153 11.08 12.03 -2.20
CA ILE A 153 12.31 11.89 -2.98
C ILE A 153 12.00 11.79 -4.47
N ALA A 154 10.95 11.04 -4.84
CA ALA A 154 10.49 10.94 -6.23
C ALA A 154 10.06 12.31 -6.78
N PHE A 155 9.37 13.11 -5.99
CA PHE A 155 9.01 14.48 -6.35
C PHE A 155 10.25 15.37 -6.55
N GLY A 156 11.23 15.29 -5.63
CA GLY A 156 12.50 15.99 -5.75
C GLY A 156 13.28 15.56 -7.00
N ALA A 157 13.30 14.27 -7.33
CA ALA A 157 13.93 13.77 -8.54
C ALA A 157 13.26 14.33 -9.81
N GLY A 158 11.93 14.41 -9.83
CA GLY A 158 11.18 15.02 -10.92
C GLY A 158 11.49 16.51 -11.11
N ILE A 159 11.71 17.26 -10.01
CA ILE A 159 12.16 18.66 -10.09
C ILE A 159 13.55 18.74 -10.73
N LEU A 160 14.50 17.89 -10.31
CA LEU A 160 15.85 17.88 -10.89
C LEU A 160 15.81 17.58 -12.40
N ASP A 161 14.98 16.63 -12.83
CA ASP A 161 14.78 16.33 -14.25
C ASP A 161 14.20 17.54 -15.00
N GLY A 162 13.19 18.19 -14.46
CA GLY A 162 12.58 19.37 -15.07
C GLY A 162 13.54 20.58 -15.16
N MET A 163 14.50 20.67 -14.25
CA MET A 163 15.55 21.70 -14.25
C MET A 163 16.76 21.34 -15.13
N GLY A 164 16.79 20.15 -15.71
CA GLY A 164 17.91 19.68 -16.54
C GLY A 164 19.17 19.28 -15.76
N TYR A 165 19.05 19.00 -14.46
CA TYR A 165 20.18 18.48 -13.68
C TYR A 165 20.49 17.03 -14.07
N GLY A 166 21.78 16.68 -14.06
CA GLY A 166 22.26 15.36 -14.45
C GLY A 166 22.16 14.29 -13.35
N ASP A 167 22.64 13.09 -13.69
CA ASP A 167 22.55 11.90 -12.84
C ASP A 167 23.28 12.03 -11.49
N ASN A 168 24.37 12.81 -11.43
CA ASN A 168 25.09 13.07 -10.18
C ASN A 168 24.17 13.74 -9.13
N SER A 169 23.35 14.70 -9.53
CA SER A 169 22.41 15.38 -8.64
C SER A 169 21.29 14.41 -8.18
N LYS A 170 20.79 13.59 -9.08
CA LYS A 170 19.78 12.55 -8.74
C LYS A 170 20.37 11.50 -7.80
N ALA A 171 21.58 11.02 -8.05
CA ALA A 171 22.24 10.05 -7.17
C ALA A 171 22.48 10.64 -5.76
N ALA A 172 22.92 11.90 -5.67
CA ALA A 172 23.08 12.61 -4.40
C ALA A 172 21.73 12.74 -3.65
N LEU A 173 20.67 13.15 -4.34
CA LEU A 173 19.32 13.25 -3.76
C LEU A 173 18.86 11.90 -3.23
N MET A 174 18.99 10.83 -4.02
CA MET A 174 18.56 9.47 -3.63
C MET A 174 19.35 8.97 -2.41
N THR A 175 20.68 9.10 -2.42
CA THR A 175 21.54 8.67 -1.32
C THR A 175 21.21 9.42 -0.02
N ARG A 176 21.08 10.75 -0.10
CA ARG A 176 20.72 11.56 1.07
C ARG A 176 19.28 11.30 1.51
N GLY A 177 18.37 11.17 0.57
CA GLY A 177 16.98 10.87 0.84
C GLY A 177 16.78 9.56 1.59
N ILE A 178 17.44 8.48 1.17
CA ILE A 178 17.40 7.19 1.88
C ILE A 178 17.94 7.33 3.31
N ALA A 179 19.05 8.04 3.49
CA ALA A 179 19.63 8.26 4.82
C ALA A 179 18.68 9.05 5.75
N GLU A 180 17.99 10.07 5.23
CA GLU A 180 17.00 10.84 6.00
C GLU A 180 15.77 9.99 6.34
N ILE A 181 15.24 9.24 5.38
CA ILE A 181 14.09 8.33 5.57
C ILE A 181 14.43 7.29 6.64
N SER A 182 15.62 6.68 6.57
CA SER A 182 16.05 5.68 7.55
C SER A 182 16.14 6.26 8.97
N ARG A 183 16.74 7.45 9.12
CA ARG A 183 16.79 8.12 10.44
C ARG A 183 15.41 8.44 10.99
N PHE A 184 14.54 8.96 10.12
CA PHE A 184 13.16 9.27 10.50
C PHE A 184 12.39 8.00 10.90
N GLY A 185 12.53 6.93 10.12
CA GLY A 185 11.88 5.66 10.41
C GLY A 185 12.35 5.03 11.72
N VAL A 186 13.67 4.99 11.95
CA VAL A 186 14.23 4.47 13.20
C VAL A 186 13.76 5.28 14.41
N ALA A 187 13.66 6.61 14.30
CA ALA A 187 13.13 7.46 15.36
C ALA A 187 11.66 7.15 15.69
N LEU A 188 10.91 6.54 14.75
CA LEU A 188 9.52 6.11 14.94
C LEU A 188 9.39 4.61 15.23
N GLY A 189 10.50 3.91 15.47
CA GLY A 189 10.51 2.51 15.89
C GLY A 189 10.64 1.49 14.76
N ALA A 190 11.01 1.91 13.55
CA ALA A 190 11.29 1.00 12.45
C ALA A 190 12.69 0.35 12.56
N ASP A 191 12.84 -0.84 11.95
CA ASP A 191 14.15 -1.46 11.74
C ASP A 191 14.87 -0.75 10.57
N ILE A 192 16.15 -0.41 10.80
CA ILE A 192 16.97 0.26 9.79
C ILE A 192 17.16 -0.59 8.52
N SER A 193 17.21 -1.91 8.66
CA SER A 193 17.37 -2.85 7.54
C SER A 193 16.21 -2.81 6.54
N THR A 194 15.01 -2.44 7.00
CA THR A 194 13.82 -2.31 6.16
C THR A 194 14.02 -1.29 5.04
N PHE A 195 14.74 -0.19 5.31
CA PHE A 195 14.98 0.88 4.33
C PHE A 195 16.04 0.54 3.28
N SER A 196 16.80 -0.53 3.49
CA SER A 196 17.73 -1.07 2.49
C SER A 196 17.05 -2.05 1.52
N GLY A 197 15.78 -2.38 1.75
CA GLY A 197 14.98 -3.31 0.96
C GLY A 197 13.89 -2.63 0.12
N LEU A 198 12.76 -3.32 -0.02
CA LEU A 198 11.61 -2.93 -0.85
C LEU A 198 10.52 -2.18 -0.08
N SER A 199 10.85 -1.58 1.03
CA SER A 199 9.91 -0.79 1.84
C SER A 199 9.26 0.38 1.06
#